data_c8085dd63970de27300f4b94bb6a65fe
#
_entry.id   c8085dd63970de27300f4b94bb6a65fe
#
_cell.length_a   1.000
_cell.length_b   1.000
_cell.length_c   1.000
_cell.angle_alpha   90.00
_cell.angle_beta   90.00
_cell.angle_gamma   90.00
#
_symmetry.space_group_name_H-M   'P 1'
#
loop_
_entity.id
_entity.type
_entity.pdbx_description
1 polymer ?
#
loop_
_entity_poly.entity_id
_entity_poly.type
_entity_poly.pdbx_seq_one_letter_code
_entity_poly.pdbx_strand_id
1 'polypeptide(L)'
;MFFAPNRSVQTGQHTPCGGTNAKDSGLPQLIVGSDTYPPYIYLNNDGIPAGIDVEIATEAFRRMGYAARFEPIDWEQKTNLVESGTIDCIWGCFSMDGREEVYRWAGPYMVSRQVAAVNADSSIRTLGDLAGKTIAVQSTGKPEEIFLSGSDPRIPQAVDVFSTEDRSVQYAMLACGYVDAIAAHETAILQYMKDNSVEFRILEEPLLVTGLGIAFAKNDNRGLNIQLNAVLAQMRTDGTLEQILGKYLEHASQYLEVDTIGT
;
A
#
# COMPACT_ATOMS: atom_id res chain seq x y z
N MET A 1 -37.79 32.54 -31.32
CA MET A 1 -37.96 31.12 -31.59
C MET A 1 -36.58 30.59 -31.99
N PHE A 2 -35.76 30.14 -31.03
CA PHE A 2 -34.46 29.53 -31.28
C PHE A 2 -34.40 28.19 -30.57
N PHE A 3 -34.29 27.12 -31.36
CA PHE A 3 -34.14 25.76 -30.90
C PHE A 3 -32.67 25.55 -30.46
N ALA A 4 -32.46 25.08 -29.22
CA ALA A 4 -31.20 24.59 -28.73
C ALA A 4 -31.11 23.07 -29.03
N PRO A 5 -29.95 22.53 -29.47
CA PRO A 5 -29.81 21.10 -29.68
C PRO A 5 -29.52 20.36 -28.39
N ASN A 6 -30.23 19.26 -28.21
CA ASN A 6 -30.14 18.29 -27.15
C ASN A 6 -28.76 17.59 -27.23
N ARG A 7 -27.90 17.73 -26.19
CA ARG A 7 -26.71 16.92 -26.04
C ARG A 7 -27.04 15.67 -25.23
N SER A 8 -27.08 14.55 -25.88
CA SER A 8 -27.09 13.21 -25.27
C SER A 8 -25.79 12.99 -24.49
N VAL A 9 -25.90 12.77 -23.19
CA VAL A 9 -24.82 12.30 -22.32
C VAL A 9 -24.55 10.84 -22.70
N GLN A 10 -23.39 10.56 -23.31
CA GLN A 10 -22.89 9.20 -23.44
C GLN A 10 -22.36 8.74 -22.09
N THR A 11 -23.02 7.77 -21.51
CA THR A 11 -22.49 6.98 -20.39
C THR A 11 -21.31 6.17 -20.91
N GLY A 12 -20.09 6.56 -20.52
CA GLY A 12 -18.89 5.81 -20.79
C GLY A 12 -18.96 4.45 -20.09
N GLN A 13 -19.01 3.39 -20.88
CA GLN A 13 -18.79 2.03 -20.39
C GLN A 13 -17.31 1.92 -20.02
N HIS A 14 -17.02 1.75 -18.71
CA HIS A 14 -15.71 1.33 -18.24
C HIS A 14 -15.42 -0.08 -18.74
N THR A 15 -14.52 -0.17 -19.69
CA THR A 15 -13.93 -1.45 -20.13
C THR A 15 -12.88 -1.85 -19.07
N PRO A 16 -12.97 -3.04 -18.44
CA PRO A 16 -11.94 -3.46 -17.49
C PRO A 16 -10.63 -3.71 -18.25
N CYS A 17 -9.58 -2.97 -17.90
CA CYS A 17 -8.21 -3.21 -18.33
C CYS A 17 -7.63 -4.42 -17.61
N GLY A 18 -7.95 -5.64 -18.05
CA GLY A 18 -7.36 -6.86 -17.56
C GLY A 18 -6.20 -7.29 -18.46
N GLY A 19 -4.99 -6.85 -18.15
CA GLY A 19 -3.77 -7.42 -18.75
C GLY A 19 -3.43 -8.75 -18.09
N THR A 20 -4.03 -9.86 -18.56
CA THR A 20 -3.61 -11.22 -18.17
C THR A 20 -2.41 -11.65 -19.01
N ASN A 21 -1.34 -12.15 -18.36
CA ASN A 21 -0.27 -12.86 -19.06
C ASN A 21 -0.85 -14.05 -19.81
N ALA A 22 -0.46 -14.26 -21.07
CA ALA A 22 -0.98 -15.31 -21.97
C ALA A 22 -0.86 -16.75 -21.42
N LYS A 23 -0.13 -16.97 -20.32
CA LYS A 23 -0.02 -18.27 -19.63
C LYS A 23 -1.16 -18.56 -18.64
N ASP A 24 -1.95 -17.56 -18.25
CA ASP A 24 -2.98 -17.67 -17.19
C ASP A 24 -4.41 -17.78 -17.79
N SER A 25 -4.56 -17.87 -19.10
CA SER A 25 -5.84 -17.80 -19.84
C SER A 25 -6.82 -18.95 -19.60
N GLY A 26 -6.65 -19.75 -18.59
CA GLY A 26 -7.54 -20.86 -18.20
C GLY A 26 -7.67 -21.09 -16.71
N LEU A 27 -6.94 -20.33 -15.87
CA LEU A 27 -7.01 -20.48 -14.43
C LEU A 27 -8.16 -19.65 -13.83
N PRO A 28 -8.79 -20.12 -12.73
CA PRO A 28 -9.73 -19.29 -11.98
C PRO A 28 -9.02 -18.06 -11.45
N GLN A 29 -9.71 -16.92 -11.44
CA GLN A 29 -9.13 -15.63 -11.02
C GLN A 29 -9.39 -15.37 -9.54
N LEU A 30 -8.40 -14.75 -8.87
CA LEU A 30 -8.57 -14.08 -7.58
C LEU A 30 -8.38 -12.58 -7.77
N ILE A 31 -9.33 -11.81 -7.25
CA ILE A 31 -9.38 -10.34 -7.40
C ILE A 31 -8.64 -9.70 -6.25
N VAL A 32 -7.56 -9.00 -6.56
CA VAL A 32 -6.76 -8.20 -5.63
C VAL A 32 -7.24 -6.75 -5.70
N GLY A 33 -7.76 -6.24 -4.60
CA GLY A 33 -8.11 -4.82 -4.47
C GLY A 33 -6.96 -4.01 -3.87
N SER A 34 -6.60 -2.91 -4.53
CA SER A 34 -5.61 -1.94 -4.03
C SER A 34 -5.82 -0.57 -4.66
N ASP A 35 -5.27 0.46 -4.02
CA ASP A 35 -5.04 1.77 -4.63
C ASP A 35 -3.65 1.82 -5.30
N THR A 36 -3.32 2.94 -5.95
CA THR A 36 -2.00 3.14 -6.55
C THR A 36 -0.97 3.50 -5.47
N TYR A 37 0.06 2.67 -5.31
CA TYR A 37 1.11 2.87 -4.31
C TYR A 37 2.49 2.36 -4.78
N PRO A 38 3.24 3.12 -5.60
CA PRO A 38 4.61 2.75 -5.97
C PRO A 38 5.54 2.66 -4.73
N PRO A 39 6.47 1.69 -4.69
CA PRO A 39 6.80 0.68 -5.69
C PRO A 39 5.97 -0.61 -5.58
N TYR A 40 4.93 -0.65 -4.76
CA TYR A 40 4.18 -1.87 -4.44
C TYR A 40 3.19 -2.26 -5.53
N ILE A 41 2.32 -1.32 -5.92
CA ILE A 41 1.33 -1.52 -6.98
C ILE A 41 1.09 -0.20 -7.72
N TYR A 42 1.21 -0.23 -9.04
CA TYR A 42 0.98 0.91 -9.94
C TYR A 42 0.75 0.41 -11.36
N LEU A 43 0.30 1.29 -12.24
CA LEU A 43 0.25 0.99 -13.66
C LEU A 43 1.56 1.49 -14.31
N ASN A 44 2.21 0.62 -15.09
CA ASN A 44 3.36 1.01 -15.88
C ASN A 44 2.94 1.90 -17.09
N ASN A 45 3.90 2.29 -17.93
CA ASN A 45 3.64 3.15 -19.09
C ASN A 45 2.69 2.55 -20.12
N ASP A 46 2.51 1.24 -20.10
CA ASP A 46 1.59 0.51 -20.99
C ASP A 46 0.21 0.31 -20.35
N GLY A 47 -0.02 0.85 -19.16
CA GLY A 47 -1.26 0.68 -18.38
C GLY A 47 -1.41 -0.71 -17.77
N ILE A 48 -0.32 -1.46 -17.62
CA ILE A 48 -0.31 -2.80 -17.06
C ILE A 48 0.08 -2.72 -15.58
N PRO A 49 -0.62 -3.44 -14.66
CA PRO A 49 -0.24 -3.53 -13.26
C PRO A 49 1.21 -4.00 -13.08
N ALA A 50 1.98 -3.30 -12.26
CA ALA A 50 3.38 -3.56 -11.97
C ALA A 50 3.69 -3.23 -10.50
N GLY A 51 4.83 -3.69 -10.01
CA GLY A 51 5.30 -3.42 -8.65
C GLY A 51 5.51 -4.69 -7.84
N ILE A 52 6.04 -4.50 -6.64
CA ILE A 52 6.40 -5.58 -5.71
C ILE A 52 5.21 -6.51 -5.46
N ASP A 53 4.08 -5.95 -5.05
CA ASP A 53 2.91 -6.72 -4.66
C ASP A 53 2.26 -7.39 -5.87
N VAL A 54 2.31 -6.76 -7.04
CA VAL A 54 1.84 -7.35 -8.30
C VAL A 54 2.63 -8.61 -8.66
N GLU A 55 3.97 -8.54 -8.59
CA GLU A 55 4.81 -9.70 -8.91
C GLU A 55 4.66 -10.83 -7.88
N ILE A 56 4.64 -10.49 -6.58
CA ILE A 56 4.45 -11.48 -5.52
C ILE A 56 3.07 -12.15 -5.65
N ALA A 57 1.99 -11.37 -5.83
CA ALA A 57 0.64 -11.90 -5.96
C ALA A 57 0.50 -12.79 -7.19
N THR A 58 1.04 -12.35 -8.34
CA THR A 58 0.99 -13.11 -9.59
C THR A 58 1.68 -14.48 -9.43
N GLU A 59 2.89 -14.51 -8.89
CA GLU A 59 3.61 -15.77 -8.69
C GLU A 59 2.98 -16.64 -7.60
N ALA A 60 2.55 -16.05 -6.48
CA ALA A 60 1.92 -16.79 -5.40
C ALA A 60 0.60 -17.44 -5.86
N PHE A 61 -0.26 -16.70 -6.53
CA PHE A 61 -1.53 -17.24 -7.02
C PHE A 61 -1.32 -18.27 -8.12
N ARG A 62 -0.34 -18.07 -9.00
CA ARG A 62 0.05 -19.08 -10.01
C ARG A 62 0.45 -20.41 -9.34
N ARG A 63 1.21 -20.38 -8.23
CA ARG A 63 1.57 -21.58 -7.45
C ARG A 63 0.36 -22.24 -6.79
N MET A 64 -0.65 -21.43 -6.44
CA MET A 64 -1.93 -21.92 -5.91
C MET A 64 -2.90 -22.43 -6.98
N GLY A 65 -2.59 -22.26 -8.27
CA GLY A 65 -3.47 -22.65 -9.40
C GLY A 65 -4.51 -21.59 -9.76
N TYR A 66 -4.25 -20.31 -9.42
CA TYR A 66 -5.09 -19.16 -9.75
C TYR A 66 -4.34 -18.14 -10.60
N ALA A 67 -5.08 -17.29 -11.30
CA ALA A 67 -4.57 -16.08 -11.92
C ALA A 67 -4.92 -14.86 -11.06
N ALA A 68 -3.96 -13.93 -10.91
CA ALA A 68 -4.21 -12.65 -10.23
C ALA A 68 -4.94 -11.68 -11.18
N ARG A 69 -6.00 -11.03 -10.67
CA ARG A 69 -6.64 -9.88 -11.33
C ARG A 69 -6.57 -8.69 -10.38
N PHE A 70 -5.94 -7.60 -10.82
CA PHE A 70 -5.80 -6.39 -10.01
C PHE A 70 -6.92 -5.42 -10.34
N GLU A 71 -7.60 -4.96 -9.29
CA GLU A 71 -8.72 -4.03 -9.37
C GLU A 71 -8.38 -2.76 -8.58
N PRO A 72 -8.31 -1.59 -9.23
CA PRO A 72 -8.14 -0.34 -8.51
C PRO A 72 -9.38 -0.05 -7.69
N ILE A 73 -9.21 0.22 -6.41
CA ILE A 73 -10.30 0.51 -5.47
C ILE A 73 -10.12 1.86 -4.80
N ASP A 74 -11.22 2.43 -4.34
CA ASP A 74 -11.21 3.44 -3.31
C ASP A 74 -10.73 2.79 -2.01
N TRP A 75 -9.58 3.27 -1.48
CA TRP A 75 -8.95 2.68 -0.31
C TRP A 75 -9.81 2.77 0.95
N GLU A 76 -10.67 3.77 1.07
CA GLU A 76 -11.61 3.90 2.18
C GLU A 76 -12.66 2.78 2.18
N GLN A 77 -12.99 2.24 0.99
CA GLN A 77 -13.98 1.17 0.83
C GLN A 77 -13.39 -0.24 0.93
N LYS A 78 -12.08 -0.40 1.12
CA LYS A 78 -11.39 -1.70 1.09
C LYS A 78 -12.06 -2.78 1.94
N THR A 79 -12.48 -2.43 3.18
CA THR A 79 -13.14 -3.37 4.09
C THR A 79 -14.50 -3.80 3.56
N ASN A 80 -15.32 -2.86 3.11
CA ASN A 80 -16.64 -3.17 2.55
C ASN A 80 -16.54 -4.03 1.29
N LEU A 81 -15.54 -3.76 0.43
CA LEU A 81 -15.33 -4.49 -0.82
C LEU A 81 -14.88 -5.95 -0.57
N VAL A 82 -13.99 -6.18 0.39
CA VAL A 82 -13.56 -7.55 0.71
C VAL A 82 -14.64 -8.32 1.47
N GLU A 83 -15.36 -7.69 2.37
CA GLU A 83 -16.45 -8.31 3.14
C GLU A 83 -17.65 -8.68 2.24
N SER A 84 -17.95 -7.87 1.22
CA SER A 84 -19.00 -8.17 0.23
C SER A 84 -18.59 -9.20 -0.82
N GLY A 85 -17.30 -9.58 -0.89
CA GLY A 85 -16.77 -10.46 -1.92
C GLY A 85 -16.63 -9.82 -3.30
N THR A 86 -16.68 -8.47 -3.38
CA THR A 86 -16.39 -7.73 -4.62
C THR A 86 -14.93 -7.89 -5.01
N ILE A 87 -14.04 -7.95 -4.04
CA ILE A 87 -12.65 -8.35 -4.16
C ILE A 87 -12.39 -9.59 -3.28
N ASP A 88 -11.44 -10.44 -3.67
CA ASP A 88 -11.09 -11.62 -2.88
C ASP A 88 -10.16 -11.28 -1.73
N CYS A 89 -9.26 -10.33 -1.92
CA CYS A 89 -8.34 -9.86 -0.90
C CYS A 89 -7.91 -8.41 -1.12
N ILE A 90 -7.44 -7.78 -0.04
CA ILE A 90 -6.76 -6.49 -0.03
C ILE A 90 -5.25 -6.78 -0.03
N TRP A 91 -4.54 -6.28 -1.05
CA TRP A 91 -3.09 -6.44 -1.16
C TRP A 91 -2.47 -5.19 -1.79
N GLY A 92 -1.87 -4.36 -0.99
CA GLY A 92 -1.27 -3.08 -1.39
C GLY A 92 -0.51 -2.46 -0.23
N CYS A 93 0.65 -3.04 0.12
CA CYS A 93 1.46 -2.56 1.24
C CYS A 93 0.64 -2.42 2.55
N PHE A 94 -0.17 -3.44 2.86
CA PHE A 94 -1.15 -3.35 3.94
C PHE A 94 -0.57 -3.83 5.27
N SER A 95 -0.37 -2.89 6.22
CA SER A 95 0.13 -3.18 7.57
C SER A 95 -0.86 -4.03 8.35
N MET A 96 -0.37 -5.13 8.94
CA MET A 96 -1.17 -6.05 9.74
C MET A 96 -1.44 -5.50 11.15
N ASP A 97 -0.51 -4.74 11.69
CA ASP A 97 -0.46 -4.27 13.06
C ASP A 97 -1.75 -3.57 13.51
N GLY A 98 -2.33 -4.03 14.64
CA GLY A 98 -3.60 -3.56 15.19
C GLY A 98 -4.86 -3.94 14.40
N ARG A 99 -4.73 -4.80 13.36
CA ARG A 99 -5.84 -5.24 12.50
C ARG A 99 -5.98 -6.76 12.45
N GLU A 100 -5.29 -7.47 13.32
CA GLU A 100 -5.21 -8.95 13.36
C GLU A 100 -6.59 -9.56 13.52
N GLU A 101 -7.45 -8.92 14.30
CA GLU A 101 -8.80 -9.40 14.56
C GLU A 101 -9.84 -8.94 13.53
N VAL A 102 -9.48 -8.00 12.65
CA VAL A 102 -10.42 -7.45 11.65
C VAL A 102 -10.52 -8.34 10.42
N TYR A 103 -9.42 -8.95 10.00
CA TYR A 103 -9.32 -9.74 8.78
C TYR A 103 -8.80 -11.14 9.04
N ARG A 104 -8.92 -12.03 8.03
CA ARG A 104 -8.10 -13.24 7.94
C ARG A 104 -6.84 -12.89 7.15
N TRP A 105 -5.69 -13.07 7.76
CA TRP A 105 -4.43 -12.67 7.17
C TRP A 105 -3.67 -13.84 6.53
N ALA A 106 -2.96 -13.52 5.45
CA ALA A 106 -1.79 -14.25 5.00
C ALA A 106 -0.56 -13.32 5.10
N GLY A 107 0.59 -13.86 5.47
CA GLY A 107 1.81 -13.11 5.69
C GLY A 107 2.26 -13.14 7.16
N PRO A 108 3.19 -12.25 7.55
CA PRO A 108 3.74 -11.17 6.73
C PRO A 108 4.65 -11.68 5.61
N TYR A 109 4.58 -11.03 4.44
CA TYR A 109 5.46 -11.36 3.31
C TYR A 109 6.74 -10.51 3.31
N MET A 110 6.70 -9.32 3.89
CA MET A 110 7.85 -8.46 4.13
C MET A 110 7.63 -7.54 5.32
N VAL A 111 8.73 -6.95 5.81
CA VAL A 111 8.73 -5.89 6.84
C VAL A 111 8.77 -4.53 6.14
N SER A 112 8.13 -3.54 6.74
CA SER A 112 8.21 -2.16 6.29
C SER A 112 8.23 -1.19 7.47
N ARG A 113 8.88 -0.03 7.28
CA ARG A 113 8.92 1.06 8.25
C ARG A 113 7.92 2.14 7.85
N GLN A 114 7.03 2.51 8.75
CA GLN A 114 6.26 3.75 8.68
C GLN A 114 7.13 4.85 9.25
N VAL A 115 7.36 5.90 8.48
CA VAL A 115 8.26 6.99 8.86
C VAL A 115 7.61 8.34 8.63
N ALA A 116 8.12 9.37 9.30
CA ALA A 116 7.83 10.76 8.97
C ALA A 116 8.92 11.31 8.04
N ALA A 117 8.51 12.12 7.07
CA ALA A 117 9.42 12.86 6.20
C ALA A 117 9.06 14.34 6.18
N VAL A 118 10.09 15.17 6.03
CA VAL A 118 10.02 16.63 6.04
C VAL A 118 10.80 17.19 4.84
N ASN A 119 10.60 18.45 4.49
CA ASN A 119 11.46 19.11 3.49
C ASN A 119 12.92 19.06 3.92
N ALA A 120 13.85 18.95 2.98
CA ALA A 120 15.27 18.77 3.25
C ALA A 120 15.88 19.89 4.14
N ASP A 121 15.40 21.12 3.99
CA ASP A 121 15.82 22.31 4.75
C ASP A 121 15.07 22.52 6.07
N SER A 122 14.06 21.70 6.36
CA SER A 122 13.27 21.78 7.60
C SER A 122 14.16 21.71 8.85
N SER A 123 13.79 22.43 9.92
CA SER A 123 14.44 22.33 11.24
C SER A 123 14.03 21.10 12.03
N ILE A 124 12.98 20.38 11.65
CA ILE A 124 12.48 19.17 12.33
C ILE A 124 13.50 18.06 12.13
N ARG A 125 13.99 17.44 13.20
CA ARG A 125 15.02 16.36 13.16
C ARG A 125 14.56 15.06 13.80
N THR A 126 13.64 15.13 14.76
CA THR A 126 13.17 14.01 15.57
C THR A 126 11.65 13.92 15.53
N LEU A 127 11.07 12.80 15.97
CA LEU A 127 9.62 12.68 16.14
C LEU A 127 9.10 13.74 17.15
N GLY A 128 9.87 14.04 18.19
CA GLY A 128 9.51 15.06 19.17
C GLY A 128 9.31 16.46 18.57
N ASP A 129 10.03 16.80 17.50
CA ASP A 129 9.90 18.10 16.83
C ASP A 129 8.60 18.23 16.03
N LEU A 130 7.84 17.15 15.86
CA LEU A 130 6.52 17.16 15.23
C LEU A 130 5.43 17.76 16.16
N ALA A 131 5.75 18.06 17.42
CA ALA A 131 4.84 18.73 18.33
C ALA A 131 4.32 20.05 17.76
N GLY A 132 3.01 20.19 17.65
CA GLY A 132 2.38 21.39 17.13
C GLY A 132 2.62 21.66 15.63
N LYS A 133 3.01 20.64 14.86
CA LYS A 133 3.23 20.70 13.42
C LYS A 133 2.01 20.20 12.63
N THR A 134 1.94 20.57 11.37
CA THR A 134 0.93 20.08 10.42
C THR A 134 1.46 18.85 9.69
N ILE A 135 0.66 17.79 9.63
CA ILE A 135 1.09 16.51 9.06
C ILE A 135 0.05 16.03 8.04
N ALA A 136 0.49 15.60 6.86
CA ALA A 136 -0.40 14.95 5.90
C ALA A 136 -0.16 13.44 5.86
N VAL A 137 -1.26 12.69 5.82
CA VAL A 137 -1.30 11.22 5.82
C VAL A 137 -2.35 10.73 4.83
N GLN A 138 -2.30 9.45 4.46
CA GLN A 138 -3.39 8.84 3.72
C GLN A 138 -4.54 8.50 4.68
N SER A 139 -5.76 8.84 4.25
CA SER A 139 -7.01 8.47 4.95
C SER A 139 -7.11 6.94 5.13
N THR A 140 -7.59 6.52 6.29
CA THR A 140 -7.69 5.12 6.73
C THR A 140 -6.38 4.30 6.64
N GLY A 141 -5.25 5.02 6.51
CA GLY A 141 -3.89 4.48 6.57
C GLY A 141 -3.42 4.26 8.01
N LYS A 142 -2.30 3.52 8.17
CA LYS A 142 -1.72 3.29 9.51
C LYS A 142 -1.14 4.58 10.13
N PRO A 143 -0.47 5.47 9.39
CA PRO A 143 -0.02 6.75 9.94
C PRO A 143 -1.16 7.64 10.47
N GLU A 144 -2.31 7.68 9.79
CA GLU A 144 -3.48 8.42 10.30
C GLU A 144 -3.90 7.90 11.67
N GLU A 145 -4.05 6.58 11.80
CA GLU A 145 -4.40 5.94 13.07
C GLU A 145 -3.40 6.29 14.19
N ILE A 146 -2.09 6.26 13.88
CA ILE A 146 -1.03 6.59 14.82
C ILE A 146 -1.16 8.02 15.34
N PHE A 147 -1.31 9.01 14.45
CA PHE A 147 -1.39 10.42 14.86
C PHE A 147 -2.72 10.78 15.52
N LEU A 148 -3.82 10.15 15.12
CA LEU A 148 -5.15 10.46 15.70
C LEU A 148 -5.39 9.74 17.03
N SER A 149 -4.80 8.54 17.24
CA SER A 149 -5.02 7.78 18.48
C SER A 149 -4.32 8.39 19.69
N GLY A 150 -3.17 9.07 19.48
CA GLY A 150 -2.32 9.57 20.57
C GLY A 150 -1.83 8.47 21.53
N SER A 151 -1.83 7.21 21.10
CA SER A 151 -1.52 6.05 21.95
C SER A 151 -0.03 5.85 22.20
N ASP A 152 0.83 6.33 21.29
CA ASP A 152 2.28 6.21 21.40
C ASP A 152 2.88 7.50 22.00
N PRO A 153 3.46 7.44 23.22
CA PRO A 153 4.02 8.62 23.88
C PRO A 153 5.24 9.23 23.18
N ARG A 154 5.87 8.51 22.24
CA ARG A 154 6.99 9.05 21.45
C ARG A 154 6.50 10.02 20.38
N ILE A 155 5.23 9.92 20.01
CA ILE A 155 4.63 10.68 18.92
C ILE A 155 3.83 11.84 19.54
N PRO A 156 4.33 13.08 19.41
CA PRO A 156 3.67 14.22 19.99
C PRO A 156 2.38 14.56 19.25
N GLN A 157 1.50 15.28 19.92
CA GLN A 157 0.29 15.77 19.29
C GLN A 157 0.62 16.78 18.19
N ALA A 158 0.21 16.50 16.97
CA ALA A 158 0.22 17.44 15.84
C ALA A 158 -0.81 18.56 16.10
N VAL A 159 -0.61 19.73 15.47
CA VAL A 159 -1.63 20.80 15.51
C VAL A 159 -2.76 20.46 14.58
N ASP A 160 -2.45 19.84 13.45
CA ASP A 160 -3.45 19.38 12.48
C ASP A 160 -2.94 18.15 11.70
N VAL A 161 -3.86 17.22 11.39
CA VAL A 161 -3.59 16.02 10.59
C VAL A 161 -4.50 16.05 9.37
N PHE A 162 -3.89 16.28 8.19
CA PHE A 162 -4.59 16.31 6.91
C PHE A 162 -4.66 14.91 6.32
N SER A 163 -5.86 14.33 6.31
CA SER A 163 -6.12 13.04 5.69
C SER A 163 -6.44 13.23 4.21
N THR A 164 -5.71 12.55 3.34
CA THR A 164 -5.90 12.60 1.89
C THR A 164 -6.31 11.24 1.34
N GLU A 165 -7.27 11.21 0.42
CA GLU A 165 -7.65 9.98 -0.28
C GLU A 165 -6.54 9.52 -1.23
N ASP A 166 -6.00 10.47 -2.00
CA ASP A 166 -4.89 10.24 -2.93
C ASP A 166 -3.54 10.49 -2.26
N ARG A 167 -2.68 9.48 -2.25
CA ARG A 167 -1.32 9.55 -1.66
C ARG A 167 -0.43 10.59 -2.34
N SER A 168 -0.64 10.86 -3.64
CA SER A 168 0.14 11.86 -4.36
C SER A 168 -0.07 13.27 -3.81
N VAL A 169 -1.25 13.54 -3.27
CA VAL A 169 -1.61 14.83 -2.68
C VAL A 169 -0.77 15.11 -1.42
N GLN A 170 -0.59 14.13 -0.53
CA GLN A 170 0.22 14.34 0.68
C GLN A 170 1.67 14.71 0.34
N TYR A 171 2.27 14.06 -0.66
CA TYR A 171 3.64 14.38 -1.10
C TYR A 171 3.72 15.79 -1.71
N ALA A 172 2.73 16.16 -2.52
CA ALA A 172 2.64 17.52 -3.09
C ALA A 172 2.47 18.59 -2.01
N MET A 173 1.67 18.31 -0.96
CA MET A 173 1.49 19.22 0.18
C MET A 173 2.83 19.47 0.90
N LEU A 174 3.66 18.45 1.10
CA LEU A 174 4.99 18.62 1.66
C LEU A 174 5.90 19.40 0.72
N ALA A 175 5.95 19.03 -0.55
CA ALA A 175 6.83 19.66 -1.54
C ALA A 175 6.56 21.15 -1.70
N CYS A 176 5.29 21.59 -1.59
CA CYS A 176 4.94 23.02 -1.66
C CYS A 176 4.93 23.73 -0.30
N GLY A 177 5.29 23.05 0.79
CA GLY A 177 5.34 23.62 2.14
C GLY A 177 3.96 23.90 2.76
N TYR A 178 2.90 23.24 2.28
CA TYR A 178 1.56 23.36 2.85
C TYR A 178 1.46 22.63 4.21
N VAL A 179 2.22 21.54 4.37
CA VAL A 179 2.39 20.83 5.65
C VAL A 179 3.86 20.79 6.04
N ASP A 180 4.13 20.62 7.33
CA ASP A 180 5.48 20.50 7.90
C ASP A 180 6.08 19.11 7.68
N ALA A 181 5.24 18.08 7.65
CA ALA A 181 5.64 16.69 7.50
C ALA A 181 4.58 15.84 6.79
N ILE A 182 5.01 14.71 6.27
CA ILE A 182 4.15 13.61 5.82
C ILE A 182 4.51 12.34 6.56
N ALA A 183 3.59 11.36 6.57
CA ALA A 183 3.92 10.03 7.08
C ALA A 183 3.40 8.94 6.15
N ALA A 184 4.30 8.01 5.82
CA ALA A 184 4.05 6.91 4.89
C ALA A 184 5.10 5.80 5.06
N HIS A 185 5.00 4.73 4.26
CA HIS A 185 6.06 3.74 4.16
C HIS A 185 7.33 4.36 3.56
N GLU A 186 8.47 4.11 4.21
CA GLU A 186 9.79 4.64 3.81
C GLU A 186 10.11 4.37 2.33
N THR A 187 9.89 3.13 1.89
CA THR A 187 10.13 2.72 0.51
C THR A 187 9.30 3.51 -0.51
N ALA A 188 8.07 3.86 -0.16
CA ALA A 188 7.19 4.65 -1.02
C ALA A 188 7.62 6.12 -1.07
N ILE A 189 8.08 6.69 0.04
CA ILE A 189 8.66 8.05 0.06
C ILE A 189 9.92 8.10 -0.80
N LEU A 190 10.82 7.11 -0.66
CA LEU A 190 12.04 7.01 -1.45
C LEU A 190 11.73 6.88 -2.96
N GLN A 191 10.73 6.06 -3.30
CA GLN A 191 10.29 5.92 -4.69
C GLN A 191 9.73 7.24 -5.24
N TYR A 192 8.88 7.94 -4.47
CA TYR A 192 8.34 9.22 -4.88
C TYR A 192 9.44 10.27 -5.11
N MET A 193 10.42 10.35 -4.19
CA MET A 193 11.57 11.25 -4.32
C MET A 193 12.34 11.00 -5.62
N LYS A 194 12.59 9.73 -5.93
CA LYS A 194 13.27 9.30 -7.16
C LYS A 194 12.48 9.66 -8.42
N ASP A 195 11.18 9.35 -8.44
CA ASP A 195 10.34 9.55 -9.64
C ASP A 195 10.07 11.01 -9.95
N ASN A 196 10.02 11.88 -8.93
CA ASN A 196 9.69 13.29 -9.06
C ASN A 196 10.91 14.22 -8.93
N SER A 197 12.11 13.68 -8.71
CA SER A 197 13.35 14.47 -8.51
C SER A 197 13.19 15.52 -7.41
N VAL A 198 12.55 15.16 -6.29
CA VAL A 198 12.39 15.97 -5.09
C VAL A 198 13.21 15.41 -3.94
N GLU A 199 13.65 16.26 -3.02
CA GLU A 199 14.41 15.85 -1.85
C GLU A 199 13.60 16.10 -0.58
N PHE A 200 13.24 15.01 0.10
CA PHE A 200 12.74 15.03 1.47
C PHE A 200 13.79 14.44 2.41
N ARG A 201 13.75 14.82 3.66
CA ARG A 201 14.52 14.14 4.71
C ARG A 201 13.59 13.26 5.53
N ILE A 202 13.86 11.96 5.51
CA ILE A 202 13.20 10.97 6.36
C ILE A 202 13.77 11.10 7.77
N LEU A 203 12.91 11.11 8.79
CA LEU A 203 13.35 11.09 10.18
C LEU A 203 13.87 9.69 10.52
N GLU A 204 14.97 9.63 11.28
CA GLU A 204 15.67 8.37 11.56
C GLU A 204 14.83 7.39 12.38
N GLU A 205 14.13 7.91 13.39
CA GLU A 205 13.24 7.11 14.22
C GLU A 205 11.94 6.79 13.49
N PRO A 206 11.57 5.50 13.32
CA PRO A 206 10.31 5.14 12.67
C PRO A 206 9.13 5.37 13.61
N LEU A 207 7.98 5.73 13.02
CA LEU A 207 6.70 5.71 13.71
C LEU A 207 6.31 4.28 14.11
N LEU A 208 6.56 3.34 13.21
CA LEU A 208 6.23 1.93 13.39
C LEU A 208 7.07 1.06 12.45
N VAL A 209 7.49 -0.10 12.93
CA VAL A 209 7.98 -1.20 12.08
C VAL A 209 6.90 -2.27 12.06
N THR A 210 6.42 -2.63 10.89
CA THR A 210 5.23 -3.49 10.72
C THR A 210 5.44 -4.56 9.66
N GLY A 211 4.76 -5.69 9.85
CA GLY A 211 4.63 -6.71 8.82
C GLY A 211 3.55 -6.33 7.80
N LEU A 212 3.86 -6.52 6.53
CA LEU A 212 2.89 -6.37 5.45
C LEU A 212 2.24 -7.70 5.13
N GLY A 213 0.92 -7.70 5.08
CA GLY A 213 0.14 -8.91 4.83
C GLY A 213 -0.95 -8.71 3.79
N ILE A 214 -1.60 -9.82 3.50
CA ILE A 214 -2.75 -9.91 2.60
C ILE A 214 -3.99 -10.17 3.44
N ALA A 215 -4.97 -9.28 3.34
CA ALA A 215 -6.20 -9.37 4.12
C ALA A 215 -7.34 -9.94 3.30
N PHE A 216 -7.94 -11.00 3.83
CA PHE A 216 -9.20 -11.61 3.36
C PHE A 216 -10.33 -11.23 4.30
N ALA A 217 -11.58 -11.30 3.83
CA ALA A 217 -12.74 -11.10 4.70
C ALA A 217 -12.65 -11.96 5.96
N LYS A 218 -13.08 -11.43 7.10
CA LYS A 218 -13.04 -12.16 8.39
C LYS A 218 -13.76 -13.51 8.32
N ASN A 219 -14.82 -13.57 7.53
CA ASN A 219 -15.66 -14.75 7.35
C ASN A 219 -15.28 -15.59 6.13
N ASP A 220 -14.17 -15.35 5.47
CA ASP A 220 -13.72 -16.18 4.34
C ASP A 220 -13.31 -17.56 4.82
N ASN A 221 -14.11 -18.57 4.43
CA ASN A 221 -13.91 -19.98 4.81
C ASN A 221 -13.29 -20.83 3.68
N ARG A 222 -12.84 -20.21 2.58
CA ARG A 222 -12.21 -20.91 1.43
C ARG A 222 -10.82 -21.45 1.76
N GLY A 223 -10.21 -21.01 2.87
CA GLY A 223 -8.86 -21.41 3.26
C GLY A 223 -7.74 -20.79 2.41
N LEU A 224 -8.05 -19.75 1.64
CA LEU A 224 -7.09 -19.09 0.75
C LEU A 224 -5.91 -18.48 1.52
N ASN A 225 -6.16 -17.90 2.68
CA ASN A 225 -5.11 -17.37 3.55
C ASN A 225 -4.12 -18.44 4.01
N ILE A 226 -4.60 -19.65 4.31
CA ILE A 226 -3.76 -20.79 4.73
C ILE A 226 -2.90 -21.26 3.56
N GLN A 227 -3.50 -21.43 2.37
CA GLN A 227 -2.78 -21.83 1.16
C GLN A 227 -1.73 -20.78 0.77
N LEU A 228 -2.10 -19.49 0.82
CA LEU A 228 -1.19 -18.40 0.49
C LEU A 228 -0.03 -18.32 1.49
N ASN A 229 -0.25 -18.52 2.79
CA ASN A 229 0.83 -18.60 3.79
C ASN A 229 1.84 -19.70 3.44
N ALA A 230 1.37 -20.88 3.07
CA ALA A 230 2.24 -21.98 2.68
C ALA A 230 3.08 -21.64 1.44
N VAL A 231 2.46 -20.98 0.46
CA VAL A 231 3.16 -20.55 -0.77
C VAL A 231 4.16 -19.43 -0.49
N LEU A 232 3.81 -18.44 0.32
CA LEU A 232 4.75 -17.36 0.72
C LEU A 232 5.96 -17.92 1.47
N ALA A 233 5.77 -18.92 2.34
CA ALA A 233 6.87 -19.61 3.00
C ALA A 233 7.77 -20.35 2.01
N GLN A 234 7.20 -21.01 1.00
CA GLN A 234 7.99 -21.62 -0.09
C GLN A 234 8.77 -20.56 -0.89
N MET A 235 8.11 -19.46 -1.27
CA MET A 235 8.75 -18.36 -2.02
C MET A 235 9.87 -17.68 -1.24
N ARG A 236 9.78 -17.67 0.09
CA ARG A 236 10.86 -17.21 0.96
C ARG A 236 12.03 -18.18 0.95
N THR A 237 11.76 -19.50 1.10
CA THR A 237 12.77 -20.54 1.17
C THR A 237 13.53 -20.73 -0.15
N ASP A 238 12.85 -20.61 -1.29
CA ASP A 238 13.46 -20.79 -2.61
C ASP A 238 14.06 -19.50 -3.19
N GLY A 239 14.03 -18.39 -2.42
CA GLY A 239 14.61 -17.11 -2.81
C GLY A 239 13.76 -16.26 -3.76
N THR A 240 12.56 -16.71 -4.13
CA THR A 240 11.68 -15.97 -5.06
C THR A 240 11.30 -14.59 -4.50
N LEU A 241 10.98 -14.49 -3.20
CA LEU A 241 10.65 -13.19 -2.58
C LEU A 241 11.83 -12.23 -2.66
N GLU A 242 13.05 -12.69 -2.30
CA GLU A 242 14.25 -11.85 -2.36
C GLU A 242 14.54 -11.38 -3.79
N GLN A 243 14.40 -12.29 -4.76
CA GLN A 243 14.60 -11.97 -6.17
C GLN A 243 13.59 -10.91 -6.67
N ILE A 244 12.32 -10.99 -6.26
CA ILE A 244 11.30 -9.99 -6.63
C ILE A 244 11.63 -8.66 -5.97
N LEU A 245 11.85 -8.64 -4.64
CA LEU A 245 12.17 -7.42 -3.90
C LEU A 245 13.41 -6.73 -4.44
N GLY A 246 14.46 -7.48 -4.80
CA GLY A 246 15.71 -6.95 -5.33
C GLY A 246 15.61 -6.23 -6.66
N LYS A 247 14.47 -6.33 -7.38
CA LYS A 247 14.21 -5.52 -8.58
C LYS A 247 13.84 -4.07 -8.25
N TYR A 248 13.33 -3.85 -7.06
CA TYR A 248 12.72 -2.58 -6.62
C TYR A 248 13.48 -1.92 -5.46
N LEU A 249 14.05 -2.73 -4.57
CA LEU A 249 14.64 -2.29 -3.31
C LEU A 249 16.11 -2.70 -3.23
N GLU A 250 16.94 -1.78 -2.75
CA GLU A 250 18.32 -2.12 -2.34
C GLU A 250 18.28 -2.95 -1.06
N HIS A 251 19.24 -3.87 -0.90
CA HIS A 251 19.33 -4.74 0.29
C HIS A 251 18.02 -5.51 0.58
N ALA A 252 17.46 -6.19 -0.43
CA ALA A 252 16.16 -6.86 -0.36
C ALA A 252 16.02 -7.83 0.83
N SER A 253 17.09 -8.50 1.27
CA SER A 253 17.09 -9.45 2.38
C SER A 253 16.61 -8.84 3.70
N GLN A 254 16.96 -7.58 3.99
CA GLN A 254 16.53 -6.90 5.23
C GLN A 254 15.00 -6.75 5.35
N TYR A 255 14.29 -6.70 4.23
CA TYR A 255 12.83 -6.62 4.22
C TYR A 255 12.15 -7.98 4.45
N LEU A 256 12.93 -9.07 4.47
CA LEU A 256 12.43 -10.42 4.72
C LEU A 256 12.62 -10.89 6.17
N GLU A 257 13.23 -10.08 7.03
CA GLU A 257 13.44 -10.36 8.46
C GLU A 257 12.15 -10.16 9.28
N VAL A 258 11.09 -10.87 8.90
CA VAL A 258 9.74 -10.71 9.51
C VAL A 258 9.67 -11.17 10.97
N ASP A 259 10.63 -11.97 11.43
CA ASP A 259 10.71 -12.44 12.82
C ASP A 259 11.19 -11.35 13.79
N THR A 260 11.67 -10.20 13.27
CA THR A 260 12.14 -9.06 14.08
C THR A 260 11.05 -8.04 14.39
N ILE A 261 9.82 -8.28 13.93
CA ILE A 261 8.69 -7.37 14.17
C ILE A 261 8.30 -7.40 15.64
N GLY A 262 8.37 -6.24 16.31
CA GLY A 262 7.96 -6.10 17.71
C GLY A 262 9.03 -6.45 18.77
N THR A 263 10.32 -6.60 18.38
CA THR A 263 11.45 -6.76 19.30
C THR A 263 12.09 -5.43 19.70
#